data_eef726e1e4bfe23ddc0155fe7b30d97d
#
_entry.id   eef726e1e4bfe23ddc0155fe7b30d97d
#
_cell.length_a   1.000
_cell.length_b   1.000
_cell.length_c   1.000
_cell.angle_alpha   90.00
_cell.angle_beta   90.00
_cell.angle_gamma   90.00
#
_symmetry.space_group_name_H-M   'P 1'
#
loop_
_entity.id
_entity.type
_entity.pdbx_description
1 polymer ?
#
loop_
_entity_poly.entity_id
_entity_poly.type
_entity_poly.pdbx_seq_one_letter_code
_entity_poly.pdbx_strand_id
1 'polypeptide(L)'
;MNSIDFASIIGVKAIGWINLGPHHPSTHGVLRMITFVEGENLTWLQPEIGLLHRGTEKLIELRNWNQSIPYFNRLDYVSIVAQEEIYCYTIEKLLLVRISSVSSVCRVIFLEISRIFNHLLAVVTHAIDVGAFSPFLWAFEEREKLIEC
;
A
#
# COMPACT_ATOMS: atom_id res chain seq x y z
N MET A 1 6.90 25.99 7.29
CA MET A 1 6.87 27.35 6.72
C MET A 1 5.80 27.30 5.63
N ASN A 2 4.58 27.75 5.97
CA ASN A 2 3.47 27.75 5.02
C ASN A 2 3.81 28.74 3.91
N SER A 3 4.01 28.27 2.70
CA SER A 3 4.02 29.12 1.52
C SER A 3 2.62 29.72 1.42
N ILE A 4 2.49 30.97 1.84
CA ILE A 4 1.29 31.76 1.58
C ILE A 4 1.21 31.84 0.07
N ASP A 5 0.19 31.24 -0.50
CA ASP A 5 -0.03 31.23 -1.93
C ASP A 5 -0.46 32.65 -2.32
N PHE A 6 0.48 33.47 -2.78
CA PHE A 6 0.24 34.83 -3.21
C PHE A 6 -0.81 34.93 -4.32
N ALA A 7 -1.03 33.83 -5.06
CA ALA A 7 -2.06 33.76 -6.09
C ALA A 7 -3.48 33.83 -5.50
N SER A 8 -3.70 33.29 -4.30
CA SER A 8 -5.01 33.35 -3.63
C SER A 8 -5.38 34.76 -3.16
N ILE A 9 -4.40 35.62 -2.92
CA ILE A 9 -4.61 37.02 -2.49
C ILE A 9 -5.04 37.88 -3.67
N ILE A 10 -4.61 37.54 -4.90
CA ILE A 10 -4.86 38.33 -6.11
C ILE A 10 -6.10 37.81 -6.89
N GLY A 11 -6.73 36.75 -6.43
CA GLY A 11 -7.88 36.14 -7.09
C GLY A 11 -7.56 35.44 -8.45
N VAL A 12 -6.27 35.25 -8.74
CA VAL A 12 -5.79 34.53 -9.92
C VAL A 12 -5.68 33.05 -9.55
N LYS A 13 -6.49 32.21 -10.17
CA LYS A 13 -6.35 30.74 -10.03
C LYS A 13 -5.01 30.31 -10.63
N ALA A 14 -4.16 29.69 -9.85
CA ALA A 14 -2.96 29.05 -10.38
C ALA A 14 -3.40 27.91 -11.35
N ILE A 15 -2.99 28.02 -12.60
CA ILE A 15 -3.29 27.01 -13.62
C ILE A 15 -1.95 26.45 -14.11
N GLY A 16 -1.80 25.14 -14.05
CA GLY A 16 -0.54 24.54 -14.51
C GLY A 16 -0.43 23.04 -14.36
N TRP A 17 0.64 22.54 -14.97
CA TRP A 17 1.05 21.15 -14.85
C TRP A 17 1.87 20.95 -13.59
N ILE A 18 1.51 19.96 -12.81
CA ILE A 18 2.25 19.51 -11.63
C ILE A 18 2.69 18.08 -11.85
N ASN A 19 3.97 17.80 -11.63
CA ASN A 19 4.53 16.46 -11.67
C ASN A 19 4.76 15.99 -10.22
N LEU A 20 3.95 15.05 -9.76
CA LEU A 20 4.04 14.44 -8.43
C LEU A 20 4.78 13.11 -8.54
N GLY A 21 5.93 13.02 -7.88
CA GLY A 21 6.76 11.82 -7.81
C GLY A 21 7.81 11.68 -8.93
N PRO A 22 8.64 10.61 -8.85
CA PRO A 22 8.70 9.60 -7.78
C PRO A 22 9.36 10.08 -6.47
N HIS A 23 10.00 11.26 -6.45
CA HIS A 23 10.69 11.81 -5.27
C HIS A 23 9.79 12.66 -4.35
N HIS A 24 8.49 12.69 -4.60
CA HIS A 24 7.53 13.38 -3.73
C HIS A 24 7.17 12.52 -2.52
N PRO A 25 7.11 13.05 -1.28
CA PRO A 25 6.81 12.27 -0.08
C PRO A 25 5.51 11.47 -0.15
N SER A 26 4.44 12.06 -0.69
CA SER A 26 3.12 11.40 -0.81
C SER A 26 3.04 10.30 -1.88
N THR A 27 4.08 10.12 -2.68
CA THR A 27 4.13 9.06 -3.72
C THR A 27 4.86 7.80 -3.26
N HIS A 28 5.40 7.80 -2.04
CA HIS A 28 6.16 6.70 -1.43
C HIS A 28 7.31 6.17 -2.31
N GLY A 29 7.83 7.02 -3.21
CA GLY A 29 8.96 6.72 -4.10
C GLY A 29 8.66 5.85 -5.32
N VAL A 30 7.44 5.37 -5.49
CA VAL A 30 7.06 4.40 -6.54
C VAL A 30 5.91 4.84 -7.44
N LEU A 31 5.27 5.96 -7.14
CA LEU A 31 4.18 6.50 -7.92
C LEU A 31 4.60 7.82 -8.58
N ARG A 32 4.31 7.97 -9.87
CA ARG A 32 4.43 9.22 -10.59
C ARG A 32 3.07 9.59 -11.17
N MET A 33 2.66 10.82 -10.92
CA MET A 33 1.41 11.37 -11.45
C MET A 33 1.70 12.69 -12.14
N ILE A 34 1.28 12.81 -13.39
CA ILE A 34 1.27 14.08 -14.10
C ILE A 34 -0.14 14.63 -14.01
N THR A 35 -0.28 15.80 -13.41
CA THR A 35 -1.59 16.41 -13.13
C THR A 35 -1.69 17.79 -13.74
N PHE A 36 -2.88 18.17 -14.18
CA PHE A 36 -3.20 19.54 -14.54
C PHE A 36 -4.19 20.09 -13.54
N VAL A 37 -3.86 21.20 -12.92
CA VAL A 37 -4.65 21.82 -11.86
C VAL A 37 -5.09 23.23 -12.24
N GLU A 38 -6.30 23.58 -11.82
CA GLU A 38 -6.87 24.92 -11.92
C GLU A 38 -7.28 25.39 -10.52
N GLY A 39 -6.36 26.10 -9.87
CA GLY A 39 -6.48 26.40 -8.44
C GLY A 39 -6.38 25.13 -7.61
N GLU A 40 -7.44 24.80 -6.87
CA GLU A 40 -7.53 23.57 -6.05
C GLU A 40 -8.20 22.40 -6.79
N ASN A 41 -8.69 22.62 -8.01
CA ASN A 41 -9.36 21.59 -8.77
C ASN A 41 -8.39 20.81 -9.64
N LEU A 42 -8.45 19.50 -9.53
CA LEU A 42 -7.75 18.56 -10.40
C LEU A 42 -8.62 18.34 -11.65
N THR A 43 -8.17 18.84 -12.81
CA THR A 43 -8.93 18.74 -14.06
C THR A 43 -8.45 17.61 -14.95
N TRP A 44 -7.20 17.19 -14.80
CA TRP A 44 -6.64 16.08 -15.54
C TRP A 44 -5.58 15.35 -14.72
N LEU A 45 -5.53 14.03 -14.88
CA LEU A 45 -4.58 13.16 -14.18
C LEU A 45 -4.12 12.03 -15.11
N GLN A 46 -2.80 11.86 -15.20
CA GLN A 46 -2.19 10.71 -15.84
C GLN A 46 -1.24 10.02 -14.86
N PRO A 47 -1.60 8.83 -14.34
CA PRO A 47 -0.68 8.01 -13.56
C PRO A 47 0.34 7.33 -14.48
N GLU A 48 1.61 7.38 -14.12
CA GLU A 48 2.66 6.57 -14.72
C GLU A 48 2.93 5.35 -13.84
N ILE A 49 2.52 4.19 -14.31
CA ILE A 49 2.71 2.90 -13.65
C ILE A 49 3.94 2.19 -14.23
N GLY A 50 4.49 1.23 -13.47
CA GLY A 50 5.61 0.41 -13.93
C GLY A 50 6.91 0.64 -13.17
N LEU A 51 7.02 1.65 -12.31
CA LEU A 51 8.20 1.90 -11.49
C LEU A 51 8.54 0.72 -10.55
N LEU A 52 7.55 -0.07 -10.19
CA LEU A 52 7.68 -1.27 -9.36
C LEU A 52 7.41 -2.57 -10.15
N HIS A 53 7.35 -2.52 -11.45
CA HIS A 53 7.14 -3.70 -12.27
C HIS A 53 8.38 -4.59 -12.28
N ARG A 54 8.23 -5.82 -11.76
CA ARG A 54 9.32 -6.80 -11.60
C ARG A 54 9.15 -8.05 -12.46
N GLY A 55 8.17 -8.08 -13.34
CA GLY A 55 7.83 -9.27 -14.12
C GLY A 55 7.36 -10.45 -13.25
N THR A 56 6.71 -10.19 -12.12
CA THR A 56 6.32 -11.18 -11.11
C THR A 56 5.51 -12.32 -11.71
N GLU A 57 4.52 -12.03 -12.55
CA GLU A 57 3.68 -13.04 -13.19
C GLU A 57 4.52 -14.00 -14.04
N LYS A 58 5.44 -13.46 -14.83
CA LYS A 58 6.32 -14.29 -15.68
C LYS A 58 7.30 -15.12 -14.87
N LEU A 59 7.79 -14.61 -13.77
CA LEU A 59 8.66 -15.34 -12.85
C LEU A 59 7.92 -16.50 -12.16
N ILE A 60 6.66 -16.30 -11.79
CA ILE A 60 5.82 -17.33 -11.15
C ILE A 60 5.55 -18.48 -12.12
N GLU A 61 5.31 -18.22 -13.42
CA GLU A 61 5.12 -19.25 -14.43
C GLU A 61 6.31 -20.25 -14.51
N LEU A 62 7.50 -19.79 -14.18
CA LEU A 62 8.74 -20.59 -14.23
C LEU A 62 9.06 -21.29 -12.90
N ARG A 63 8.19 -21.20 -11.89
CA ARG A 63 8.41 -21.72 -10.54
C ARG A 63 7.38 -22.78 -10.17
N ASN A 64 7.78 -23.62 -9.21
CA ASN A 64 6.83 -24.51 -8.55
C ASN A 64 5.93 -23.71 -7.60
N TRP A 65 4.74 -24.23 -7.30
CA TRP A 65 3.76 -23.52 -6.46
C TRP A 65 4.32 -23.08 -5.10
N ASN A 66 5.07 -23.94 -4.40
CA ASN A 66 5.72 -23.58 -3.13
C ASN A 66 6.76 -22.46 -3.28
N GLN A 67 7.46 -22.43 -4.41
CA GLN A 67 8.45 -21.39 -4.71
C GLN A 67 7.82 -20.06 -5.11
N SER A 68 6.53 -20.06 -5.42
CA SER A 68 5.78 -18.87 -5.83
C SER A 68 5.26 -18.06 -4.65
N ILE A 69 5.10 -18.65 -3.47
CA ILE A 69 4.61 -17.97 -2.26
C ILE A 69 5.35 -16.65 -1.98
N PRO A 70 6.70 -16.58 -1.99
CA PRO A 70 7.40 -15.34 -1.70
C PRO A 70 7.14 -14.19 -2.69
N TYR A 71 6.64 -14.48 -3.88
CA TYR A 71 6.25 -13.42 -4.82
C TYR A 71 4.96 -12.73 -4.42
N PHE A 72 4.01 -13.48 -3.84
CA PHE A 72 2.76 -12.93 -3.33
C PHE A 72 2.98 -12.02 -2.12
N ASN A 73 3.93 -12.34 -1.25
CA ASN A 73 4.32 -11.49 -0.12
C ASN A 73 4.75 -10.07 -0.54
N ARG A 74 5.26 -9.93 -1.75
CA ARG A 74 5.81 -8.69 -2.28
C ARG A 74 4.85 -7.92 -3.18
N LEU A 75 3.61 -8.38 -3.32
CA LEU A 75 2.57 -7.65 -4.05
C LEU A 75 2.01 -6.53 -3.17
N ASP A 76 1.43 -6.90 -2.03
CA ASP A 76 1.05 -5.97 -0.98
C ASP A 76 1.90 -6.27 0.25
N TYR A 77 3.05 -5.62 0.34
CA TYR A 77 4.04 -5.87 1.40
C TYR A 77 3.62 -5.35 2.78
N VAL A 78 2.44 -4.74 2.90
CA VAL A 78 1.85 -4.33 4.18
C VAL A 78 0.91 -5.40 4.71
N SER A 79 0.22 -6.14 3.83
CA SER A 79 -0.74 -7.20 4.18
C SER A 79 -0.25 -8.57 3.70
N ILE A 80 0.94 -8.96 4.13
CA ILE A 80 1.66 -10.14 3.65
C ILE A 80 0.84 -11.41 3.84
N VAL A 81 0.35 -11.64 5.05
CA VAL A 81 -0.40 -12.87 5.41
C VAL A 81 -1.66 -13.02 4.56
N ALA A 82 -2.36 -11.93 4.26
CA ALA A 82 -3.56 -11.99 3.43
C ALA A 82 -3.24 -12.43 1.99
N GLN A 83 -2.12 -11.97 1.44
CA GLN A 83 -1.70 -12.36 0.09
C GLN A 83 -1.30 -13.84 0.02
N GLU A 84 -0.55 -14.33 1.00
CA GLU A 84 -0.20 -15.74 1.11
C GLU A 84 -1.42 -16.64 1.29
N GLU A 85 -2.34 -16.24 2.16
CA GLU A 85 -3.57 -16.99 2.45
C GLU A 85 -4.44 -17.16 1.20
N ILE A 86 -4.66 -16.07 0.46
CA ILE A 86 -5.44 -16.12 -0.78
C ILE A 86 -4.79 -17.07 -1.80
N TYR A 87 -3.48 -17.00 -1.94
CA TYR A 87 -2.74 -17.89 -2.82
C TYR A 87 -2.87 -19.35 -2.40
N CYS A 88 -2.57 -19.66 -1.14
CA CYS A 88 -2.69 -21.03 -0.59
C CYS A 88 -4.10 -21.57 -0.72
N TYR A 89 -5.12 -20.78 -0.39
CA TYR A 89 -6.52 -21.16 -0.50
C TYR A 89 -6.94 -21.45 -1.94
N THR A 90 -6.41 -20.70 -2.90
CA THR A 90 -6.67 -20.92 -4.32
C THR A 90 -6.12 -22.28 -4.78
N ILE A 91 -4.89 -22.61 -4.36
CA ILE A 91 -4.26 -23.90 -4.70
C ILE A 91 -4.96 -25.05 -4.00
N GLU A 92 -5.31 -24.92 -2.73
CA GLU A 92 -6.04 -25.94 -1.97
C GLU A 92 -7.40 -26.25 -2.62
N LYS A 93 -8.11 -25.22 -3.07
CA LYS A 93 -9.35 -25.40 -3.84
C LYS A 93 -9.12 -26.12 -5.16
N LEU A 94 -8.08 -25.77 -5.89
CA LEU A 94 -7.73 -26.39 -7.16
C LEU A 94 -7.39 -27.87 -6.98
N LEU A 95 -6.66 -28.20 -5.92
CA LEU A 95 -6.25 -29.57 -5.59
C LEU A 95 -7.31 -30.37 -4.81
N LEU A 96 -8.44 -29.75 -4.44
CA LEU A 96 -9.49 -30.33 -3.62
C LEU A 96 -8.99 -30.85 -2.26
N VAL A 97 -7.94 -30.21 -1.71
CA VAL A 97 -7.39 -30.53 -0.39
C VAL A 97 -8.30 -29.95 0.70
N ARG A 98 -8.59 -30.77 1.70
CA ARG A 98 -9.33 -30.32 2.88
C ARG A 98 -8.35 -30.00 4.02
N ILE A 99 -8.45 -28.80 4.57
CA ILE A 99 -7.72 -28.40 5.76
C ILE A 99 -8.52 -28.73 7.02
N SER A 100 -7.82 -28.93 8.15
CA SER A 100 -8.48 -29.13 9.44
C SER A 100 -9.15 -27.87 9.94
N SER A 101 -10.18 -28.01 10.78
CA SER A 101 -10.86 -26.87 11.39
C SER A 101 -9.94 -26.02 12.26
N VAL A 102 -9.01 -26.65 12.96
CA VAL A 102 -8.00 -25.94 13.78
C VAL A 102 -7.11 -25.08 12.92
N SER A 103 -6.59 -25.63 11.80
CA SER A 103 -5.77 -24.86 10.87
C SER A 103 -6.53 -23.66 10.28
N SER A 104 -7.80 -23.84 9.95
CA SER A 104 -8.65 -22.75 9.46
C SER A 104 -8.81 -21.63 10.49
N VAL A 105 -9.03 -21.96 11.76
CA VAL A 105 -9.14 -20.96 12.83
C VAL A 105 -7.82 -20.21 13.03
N CYS A 106 -6.69 -20.93 13.05
CA CYS A 106 -5.38 -20.29 13.18
C CYS A 106 -5.12 -19.31 12.04
N ARG A 107 -5.44 -19.68 10.80
CA ARG A 107 -5.29 -18.78 9.64
C ARG A 107 -6.11 -17.50 9.81
N VAL A 108 -7.37 -17.62 10.25
CA VAL A 108 -8.21 -16.44 10.50
C VAL A 108 -7.60 -15.53 11.56
N ILE A 109 -7.05 -16.09 12.65
CA ILE A 109 -6.40 -15.28 13.68
C ILE A 109 -5.23 -14.47 13.10
N PHE A 110 -4.32 -15.12 12.38
CA PHE A 110 -3.18 -14.44 11.77
C PHE A 110 -3.60 -13.42 10.70
N LEU A 111 -4.64 -13.74 9.95
CA LEU A 111 -5.21 -12.82 8.96
C LEU A 111 -5.73 -11.53 9.61
N GLU A 112 -6.46 -11.65 10.73
CA GLU A 112 -7.01 -10.49 11.42
C GLU A 112 -5.91 -9.68 12.16
N ILE A 113 -4.91 -10.33 12.70
CA ILE A 113 -3.72 -9.62 13.24
C ILE A 113 -3.03 -8.83 12.11
N SER A 114 -2.81 -9.45 10.96
CA SER A 114 -2.24 -8.78 9.79
C SER A 114 -3.10 -7.62 9.30
N ARG A 115 -4.42 -7.76 9.38
CA ARG A 115 -5.36 -6.69 9.04
C ARG A 115 -5.23 -5.49 9.98
N ILE A 116 -5.14 -5.71 11.28
CA ILE A 116 -4.92 -4.64 12.27
C ILE A 116 -3.59 -3.94 12.00
N PHE A 117 -2.56 -4.71 11.75
CA PHE A 117 -1.22 -4.23 11.43
C PHE A 117 -1.18 -3.32 10.18
N ASN A 118 -1.91 -3.73 9.14
CA ASN A 118 -2.07 -2.96 7.91
C ASN A 118 -2.86 -1.66 8.15
N HIS A 119 -4.00 -1.74 8.85
CA HIS A 119 -4.81 -0.56 9.13
C HIS A 119 -4.08 0.47 9.97
N LEU A 120 -3.31 0.06 10.98
CA LEU A 120 -2.46 0.96 11.76
C LEU A 120 -1.49 1.70 10.84
N LEU A 121 -0.82 1.01 9.93
CA LEU A 121 0.09 1.65 9.00
C LEU A 121 -0.63 2.62 8.06
N ALA A 122 -1.75 2.20 7.47
CA ALA A 122 -2.50 3.02 6.54
C ALA A 122 -3.00 4.34 7.15
N VAL A 123 -3.56 4.27 8.37
CA VAL A 123 -4.05 5.46 9.09
C VAL A 123 -2.90 6.40 9.42
N VAL A 124 -1.76 5.85 9.82
CA VAL A 124 -0.63 6.65 10.28
C VAL A 124 0.12 7.32 9.14
N THR A 125 0.31 6.62 8.03
CA THR A 125 0.91 7.22 6.84
C THR A 125 0.02 8.32 6.27
N HIS A 126 -1.30 8.12 6.28
CA HIS A 126 -2.26 9.17 5.92
C HIS A 126 -2.17 10.38 6.87
N ALA A 127 -2.03 10.15 8.18
CA ALA A 127 -1.86 11.22 9.14
C ALA A 127 -0.59 12.04 8.88
N ILE A 128 0.51 11.41 8.49
CA ILE A 128 1.74 12.11 8.08
C ILE A 128 1.49 12.96 6.83
N ASP A 129 0.81 12.42 5.84
CA ASP A 129 0.53 13.11 4.58
C ASP A 129 -0.28 14.41 4.80
N VAL A 130 -1.18 14.41 5.80
CA VAL A 130 -1.92 15.61 6.22
C VAL A 130 -1.18 16.47 7.24
N GLY A 131 0.05 16.12 7.62
CA GLY A 131 0.93 16.91 8.49
C GLY A 131 0.90 16.55 9.98
N ALA A 132 0.19 15.51 10.40
CA ALA A 132 0.14 15.04 11.78
C ALA A 132 1.21 13.97 12.05
N PHE A 133 2.36 14.37 12.62
CA PHE A 133 3.49 13.46 12.83
C PHE A 133 3.38 12.63 14.12
N SER A 134 2.80 13.15 15.19
CA SER A 134 2.76 12.47 16.49
C SER A 134 2.02 11.13 16.49
N PRO A 135 0.88 10.94 15.81
CA PRO A 135 0.19 9.65 15.73
C PRO A 135 1.05 8.54 15.13
N PHE A 136 2.00 8.90 14.25
CA PHE A 136 2.93 7.95 13.66
C PHE A 136 3.77 7.21 14.71
N LEU A 137 4.34 7.94 15.67
CA LEU A 137 5.16 7.36 16.72
C LEU A 137 4.36 6.39 17.61
N TRP A 138 3.15 6.78 17.99
CA TRP A 138 2.29 5.96 18.85
C TRP A 138 1.86 4.65 18.18
N ALA A 139 1.48 4.73 16.93
CA ALA A 139 1.01 3.53 16.24
C ALA A 139 2.15 2.56 15.91
N PHE A 140 3.38 3.05 15.71
CA PHE A 140 4.54 2.18 15.54
C PHE A 140 4.87 1.43 16.83
N GLU A 141 4.69 2.04 18.00
CA GLU A 141 4.81 1.34 19.29
C GLU A 141 3.80 0.19 19.40
N GLU A 142 2.54 0.42 19.03
CA GLU A 142 1.53 -0.64 19.04
C GLU A 142 1.81 -1.74 17.98
N ARG A 143 2.39 -1.36 16.84
CA ARG A 143 2.81 -2.34 15.83
C ARG A 143 3.94 -3.26 16.34
N GLU A 144 4.91 -2.73 17.06
CA GLU A 144 5.96 -3.54 17.67
C GLU A 144 5.39 -4.59 18.64
N LYS A 145 4.45 -4.21 19.50
CA LYS A 145 3.74 -5.13 20.38
C LYS A 145 3.03 -6.27 19.64
N LEU A 146 2.45 -5.97 18.47
CA LEU A 146 1.78 -6.98 17.64
C LEU A 146 2.77 -7.93 16.93
N ILE A 147 4.02 -7.51 16.70
CA ILE A 147 5.06 -8.37 16.13
C ILE A 147 5.59 -9.37 17.17
N GLU A 148 5.57 -9.00 18.43
CA GLU A 148 6.03 -9.86 19.53
C GLU A 148 5.00 -10.94 19.91
N CYS A 149 3.76 -10.88 19.44
CA CYS A 149 2.70 -11.86 19.66
C CYS A 149 2.79 -13.06 18.72
#